data_fd08179fc3dc2c8a40a803a668d0f775
#
_entry.id   fd08179fc3dc2c8a40a803a668d0f775
#
_cell.length_a   1.000
_cell.length_b   1.000
_cell.length_c   1.000
_cell.angle_alpha   90.00
_cell.angle_beta   90.00
_cell.angle_gamma   90.00
#
_symmetry.space_group_name_H-M   'P 1'
#
loop_
_entity.id
_entity.type
_entity.pdbx_description
1 polymer ?
#
loop_
_entity_poly.entity_id
_entity_poly.type
_entity_poly.pdbx_seq_one_letter_code
_entity_poly.pdbx_strand_id
1 'polypeptide(L)'
;MNALETNFLLLFLSNGSKKPSCYQINDENVMTEHSNESAVRELAVYLQERSQKIDKIFLFSSQATKKLLKNADMTTVDFFKSRIKEFVPAENIIIVDYDESNSMNAALSDIGEMGKSILAEAEKTQREKGAASHITIHADMTGGMRNASMMMLGVM
;
A
#
# COMPACT_ATOMS: atom_id res chain seq x y z
N MET A 1 28.87 9.99 -1.57
CA MET A 1 27.78 9.70 -0.61
C MET A 1 26.60 9.21 -1.43
N ASN A 2 26.19 7.95 -1.24
CA ASN A 2 24.96 7.48 -1.89
C ASN A 2 23.81 8.25 -1.25
N ALA A 3 22.95 8.85 -2.08
CA ALA A 3 21.73 9.49 -1.62
C ALA A 3 20.93 8.46 -0.79
N LEU A 4 20.44 8.88 0.37
CA LEU A 4 19.58 8.05 1.22
C LEU A 4 18.25 7.86 0.47
N GLU A 5 18.09 6.69 -0.11
CA GLU A 5 16.87 6.33 -0.83
C GLU A 5 15.78 5.93 0.16
N THR A 6 14.56 6.37 -0.10
CA THR A 6 13.38 6.08 0.71
C THR A 6 12.27 5.56 -0.22
N ASN A 7 11.72 4.41 0.09
CA ASN A 7 10.74 3.74 -0.76
C ASN A 7 9.36 3.77 -0.13
N PHE A 8 8.41 4.43 -0.79
CA PHE A 8 6.99 4.43 -0.45
C PHE A 8 6.23 3.48 -1.35
N LEU A 9 5.34 2.67 -0.78
CA LEU A 9 4.41 1.85 -1.52
C LEU A 9 3.00 2.40 -1.35
N LEU A 10 2.33 2.66 -2.47
CA LEU A 10 0.91 3.02 -2.53
C LEU A 10 0.13 1.78 -2.92
N LEU A 11 -0.90 1.44 -2.16
CA LEU A 11 -1.77 0.33 -2.52
C LEU A 11 -3.21 0.51 -2.04
N PHE A 12 -4.17 0.10 -2.88
CA PHE A 12 -5.58 -0.01 -2.51
C PHE A 12 -5.86 -1.39 -1.93
N LEU A 13 -6.39 -1.43 -0.71
CA LEU A 13 -6.70 -2.69 -0.06
C LEU A 13 -7.97 -3.30 -0.68
N SER A 14 -7.82 -4.48 -1.23
CA SER A 14 -8.96 -5.28 -1.72
C SER A 14 -9.73 -5.90 -0.55
N ASN A 15 -11.02 -6.14 -0.74
CA ASN A 15 -11.82 -6.91 0.20
C ASN A 15 -11.20 -8.29 0.40
N GLY A 16 -10.88 -8.62 1.64
CA GLY A 16 -10.15 -9.83 1.99
C GLY A 16 -10.93 -11.10 1.65
N SER A 17 -10.24 -12.04 1.04
CA SER A 17 -10.64 -13.45 0.99
C SER A 17 -9.64 -14.24 1.82
N LYS A 18 -10.13 -15.11 2.70
CA LYS A 18 -9.25 -16.04 3.44
C LYS A 18 -8.75 -17.20 2.57
N LYS A 19 -9.17 -17.26 1.30
CA LYS A 19 -8.71 -18.32 0.40
C LYS A 19 -7.33 -17.98 -0.14
N PRO A 20 -6.37 -18.89 -0.02
CA PRO A 20 -5.08 -18.71 -0.65
C PRO A 20 -5.24 -18.55 -2.17
N SER A 21 -4.44 -17.66 -2.73
CA SER A 21 -4.37 -17.46 -4.17
C SER A 21 -2.96 -17.79 -4.65
N CYS A 22 -2.88 -18.34 -5.87
CA CYS A 22 -1.59 -18.61 -6.50
C CYS A 22 -1.34 -17.52 -7.54
N TYR A 23 -0.19 -16.89 -7.44
CA TYR A 23 0.28 -15.87 -8.38
C TYR A 23 1.53 -16.38 -9.08
N GLN A 24 1.61 -16.15 -10.37
CA GLN A 24 2.83 -16.40 -11.12
C GLN A 24 3.69 -15.13 -11.08
N ILE A 25 4.86 -15.24 -10.50
CA ILE A 25 5.82 -14.17 -10.34
C ILE A 25 7.14 -14.64 -10.89
N ASN A 26 7.66 -13.98 -11.93
CA ASN A 26 8.93 -14.35 -12.58
C ASN A 26 9.05 -15.86 -12.88
N ASP A 27 7.99 -16.45 -13.47
CA ASP A 27 7.88 -17.90 -13.78
C ASP A 27 7.77 -18.84 -12.56
N GLU A 28 7.73 -18.32 -11.35
CA GLU A 28 7.48 -19.09 -10.15
C GLU A 28 6.03 -18.96 -9.67
N ASN A 29 5.45 -20.04 -9.18
CA ASN A 29 4.14 -20.04 -8.56
C ASN A 29 4.27 -19.71 -7.07
N VAL A 30 3.79 -18.56 -6.65
CA VAL A 30 3.80 -18.12 -5.26
C VAL A 30 2.39 -18.18 -4.68
N MET A 31 2.23 -18.93 -3.59
CA MET A 31 0.98 -18.99 -2.84
C MET A 31 0.93 -17.86 -1.83
N THR A 32 -0.06 -16.98 -1.97
CA THR A 32 -0.35 -15.93 -0.99
C THR A 32 -1.80 -16.03 -0.53
N GLU A 33 -2.09 -15.53 0.65
CA GLU A 33 -3.47 -15.47 1.15
C GLU A 33 -4.25 -14.27 0.61
N HIS A 34 -3.54 -13.30 0.02
CA HIS A 34 -4.13 -12.05 -0.44
C HIS A 34 -3.30 -11.40 -1.56
N SER A 35 -3.95 -10.79 -2.56
CA SER A 35 -3.28 -10.13 -3.68
C SER A 35 -2.35 -8.98 -3.23
N ASN A 36 -2.80 -8.16 -2.29
CA ASN A 36 -1.98 -7.05 -1.79
C ASN A 36 -0.75 -7.53 -1.00
N GLU A 37 -0.82 -8.68 -0.33
CA GLU A 37 0.33 -9.31 0.33
C GLU A 37 1.41 -9.66 -0.69
N SER A 38 1.00 -10.17 -1.86
CA SER A 38 1.91 -10.49 -2.97
C SER A 38 2.71 -9.28 -3.43
N ALA A 39 2.03 -8.14 -3.64
CA ALA A 39 2.69 -6.90 -4.05
C ALA A 39 3.73 -6.41 -3.04
N VAL A 40 3.41 -6.47 -1.73
CA VAL A 40 4.35 -6.10 -0.67
C VAL A 40 5.56 -7.03 -0.66
N ARG A 41 5.34 -8.33 -0.74
CA ARG A 41 6.39 -9.35 -0.75
C ARG A 41 7.36 -9.15 -1.90
N GLU A 42 6.84 -9.02 -3.13
CA GLU A 42 7.65 -8.87 -4.32
C GLU A 42 8.48 -7.58 -4.30
N LEU A 43 7.87 -6.48 -3.89
CA LEU A 43 8.60 -5.24 -3.73
C LEU A 43 9.68 -5.36 -2.63
N ALA A 44 9.37 -6.02 -1.52
CA ALA A 44 10.34 -6.22 -0.44
C ALA A 44 11.55 -7.03 -0.91
N VAL A 45 11.33 -8.14 -1.64
CA VAL A 45 12.41 -8.96 -2.23
C VAL A 45 13.25 -8.13 -3.20
N TYR A 46 12.60 -7.44 -4.14
CA TYR A 46 13.28 -6.57 -5.11
C TYR A 46 14.17 -5.51 -4.46
N LEU A 47 13.67 -4.87 -3.39
CA LEU A 47 14.41 -3.85 -2.67
C LEU A 47 15.56 -4.45 -1.82
N GLN A 48 15.33 -5.62 -1.22
CA GLN A 48 16.34 -6.31 -0.42
C GLN A 48 17.59 -6.67 -1.23
N GLU A 49 17.44 -7.11 -2.49
CA GLU A 49 18.55 -7.35 -3.41
C GLU A 49 19.41 -6.10 -3.65
N ARG A 50 18.85 -4.92 -3.41
CA ARG A 50 19.50 -3.59 -3.55
C ARG A 50 19.92 -2.98 -2.22
N SER A 51 19.87 -3.77 -1.14
CA SER A 51 20.13 -3.30 0.24
C SER A 51 19.19 -2.15 0.65
N GLN A 52 17.98 -2.17 0.13
CA GLN A 52 16.90 -1.22 0.40
C GLN A 52 15.72 -1.93 1.07
N LYS A 53 14.72 -1.17 1.48
CA LYS A 53 13.49 -1.68 2.10
C LYS A 53 12.30 -0.80 1.74
N ILE A 54 11.09 -1.30 2.01
CA ILE A 54 9.88 -0.47 2.03
C ILE A 54 9.91 0.36 3.33
N ASP A 55 10.00 1.67 3.21
CA ASP A 55 10.03 2.57 4.38
C ASP A 55 8.62 2.91 4.87
N LYS A 56 7.66 3.09 3.94
CA LYS A 56 6.26 3.38 4.26
C LYS A 56 5.31 2.69 3.29
N ILE A 57 4.14 2.30 3.80
CA ILE A 57 3.00 1.89 2.98
C ILE A 57 1.86 2.89 3.19
N PHE A 58 1.36 3.47 2.11
CA PHE A 58 0.08 4.20 2.11
C PHE A 58 -1.01 3.21 1.72
N LEU A 59 -1.77 2.77 2.72
CA LEU A 59 -2.83 1.79 2.57
C LEU A 59 -4.16 2.53 2.39
N PHE A 60 -4.64 2.59 1.16
CA PHE A 60 -5.94 3.17 0.85
C PHE A 60 -7.04 2.17 1.20
N SER A 61 -7.86 2.54 2.19
CA SER A 61 -8.81 1.66 2.85
C SER A 61 -10.23 2.20 2.73
N SER A 62 -11.13 1.36 2.22
CA SER A 62 -12.56 1.70 2.18
C SER A 62 -13.29 1.23 3.42
N GLN A 63 -14.55 1.64 3.58
CA GLN A 63 -15.40 1.18 4.68
C GLN A 63 -15.62 -0.35 4.67
N ALA A 64 -15.60 -0.97 3.48
CA ALA A 64 -15.74 -2.41 3.37
C ALA A 64 -14.56 -3.17 3.98
N THR A 65 -13.34 -2.66 3.83
CA THR A 65 -12.13 -3.30 4.36
C THR A 65 -11.95 -3.12 5.88
N LYS A 66 -12.72 -2.23 6.50
CA LYS A 66 -12.77 -2.01 7.96
C LYS A 66 -13.80 -2.87 8.68
N LYS A 67 -14.68 -3.55 7.94
CA LYS A 67 -15.63 -4.49 8.51
C LYS A 67 -14.93 -5.76 8.96
N LEU A 68 -15.48 -6.40 9.99
CA LEU A 68 -15.00 -7.70 10.44
C LEU A 68 -15.11 -8.73 9.32
N LEU A 69 -14.07 -9.50 9.13
CA LEU A 69 -14.08 -10.63 8.21
C LEU A 69 -15.06 -11.70 8.72
N LYS A 70 -15.76 -12.34 7.80
CA LYS A 70 -16.63 -13.48 8.15
C LYS A 70 -15.82 -14.55 8.89
N ASN A 71 -16.29 -14.90 10.08
CA ASN A 71 -15.65 -15.91 10.96
C ASN A 71 -14.25 -15.52 11.46
N ALA A 72 -13.99 -14.23 11.67
CA ALA A 72 -12.77 -13.75 12.30
C ALA A 72 -13.06 -12.50 13.12
N ASP A 73 -12.38 -12.37 14.25
CA ASP A 73 -12.45 -11.20 15.13
C ASP A 73 -11.46 -10.10 14.68
N MET A 74 -11.29 -9.95 13.38
CA MET A 74 -10.40 -8.95 12.79
C MET A 74 -10.96 -8.38 11.48
N THR A 75 -10.55 -7.17 11.15
CA THR A 75 -10.88 -6.52 9.88
C THR A 75 -9.94 -7.00 8.77
N THR A 76 -10.28 -6.68 7.50
CA THR A 76 -9.34 -6.90 6.37
C THR A 76 -8.03 -6.13 6.57
N VAL A 77 -8.11 -4.91 7.12
CA VAL A 77 -6.92 -4.10 7.45
C VAL A 77 -6.02 -4.80 8.45
N ASP A 78 -6.59 -5.31 9.56
CA ASP A 78 -5.81 -5.99 10.60
C ASP A 78 -5.20 -7.29 10.08
N PHE A 79 -5.97 -8.04 9.29
CA PHE A 79 -5.51 -9.27 8.65
C PHE A 79 -4.33 -8.99 7.72
N PHE A 80 -4.45 -8.00 6.84
CA PHE A 80 -3.36 -7.57 5.96
C PHE A 80 -2.10 -7.20 6.75
N LYS A 81 -2.22 -6.32 7.77
CA LYS A 81 -1.10 -5.94 8.62
C LYS A 81 -0.42 -7.13 9.28
N SER A 82 -1.19 -8.10 9.74
CA SER A 82 -0.65 -9.31 10.38
C SER A 82 0.19 -10.17 9.42
N ARG A 83 -0.16 -10.17 8.12
CA ARG A 83 0.49 -10.98 7.09
C ARG A 83 1.78 -10.38 6.55
N ILE A 84 1.89 -9.05 6.58
CA ILE A 84 3.07 -8.34 6.03
C ILE A 84 4.04 -7.85 7.11
N LYS A 85 3.79 -8.16 8.38
CA LYS A 85 4.58 -7.65 9.53
C LYS A 85 6.08 -7.98 9.46
N GLU A 86 6.45 -9.05 8.74
CA GLU A 86 7.84 -9.44 8.54
C GLU A 86 8.57 -8.51 7.55
N PHE A 87 7.84 -7.86 6.64
CA PHE A 87 8.39 -6.95 5.64
C PHE A 87 8.33 -5.50 6.07
N VAL A 88 7.20 -5.09 6.69
CA VAL A 88 6.95 -3.70 7.08
C VAL A 88 6.30 -3.65 8.46
N PRO A 89 6.92 -2.97 9.44
CA PRO A 89 6.34 -2.75 10.75
C PRO A 89 5.01 -1.98 10.68
N ALA A 90 4.09 -2.26 11.61
CA ALA A 90 2.75 -1.68 11.60
C ALA A 90 2.74 -0.13 11.69
N GLU A 91 3.71 0.45 12.40
CA GLU A 91 3.91 1.91 12.53
C GLU A 91 4.32 2.60 11.22
N ASN A 92 4.78 1.84 10.25
CA ASN A 92 5.13 2.31 8.92
C ASN A 92 3.99 2.19 7.90
N ILE A 93 2.80 1.78 8.35
CA ILE A 93 1.60 1.67 7.51
C ILE A 93 0.67 2.85 7.82
N ILE A 94 0.55 3.77 6.87
CA ILE A 94 -0.32 4.94 6.94
C ILE A 94 -1.64 4.57 6.27
N ILE A 95 -2.73 4.57 7.05
CA ILE A 95 -4.06 4.28 6.51
C ILE A 95 -4.69 5.58 6.06
N VAL A 96 -5.11 5.63 4.80
CA VAL A 96 -5.85 6.73 4.22
C VAL A 96 -7.21 6.22 3.77
N ASP A 97 -8.25 6.80 4.32
CA ASP A 97 -9.62 6.40 4.02
C ASP A 97 -10.09 6.97 2.67
N TYR A 98 -10.88 6.19 1.95
CA TYR A 98 -11.56 6.67 0.76
C TYR A 98 -13.00 6.15 0.69
N ASP A 99 -13.84 6.89 -0.05
CA ASP A 99 -15.24 6.53 -0.27
C ASP A 99 -15.38 5.70 -1.55
N GLU A 100 -16.01 4.54 -1.43
CA GLU A 100 -16.34 3.67 -2.57
C GLU A 100 -17.55 4.19 -3.36
N SER A 101 -18.13 5.33 -2.98
CA SER A 101 -19.25 5.91 -3.73
C SER A 101 -18.83 6.26 -5.15
N ASN A 102 -19.73 6.04 -6.11
CA ASN A 102 -19.50 6.39 -7.52
C ASN A 102 -19.60 7.91 -7.79
N SER A 103 -19.52 8.74 -6.75
CA SER A 103 -19.55 10.19 -6.89
C SER A 103 -18.20 10.71 -7.35
N MET A 104 -18.17 11.42 -8.48
CA MET A 104 -16.94 12.04 -8.98
C MET A 104 -16.36 13.06 -7.97
N ASN A 105 -17.21 13.79 -7.28
CA ASN A 105 -16.77 14.77 -6.27
C ASN A 105 -16.09 14.09 -5.08
N ALA A 106 -16.64 12.95 -4.61
CA ALA A 106 -16.01 12.14 -3.57
C ALA A 106 -14.65 11.61 -4.04
N ALA A 107 -14.56 11.04 -5.23
CA ALA A 107 -13.31 10.53 -5.79
C ALA A 107 -12.24 11.62 -5.91
N LEU A 108 -12.58 12.83 -6.36
CA LEU A 108 -11.65 13.95 -6.44
C LEU A 108 -11.19 14.42 -5.05
N SER A 109 -12.10 14.45 -4.07
CA SER A 109 -11.76 14.76 -2.69
C SER A 109 -10.77 13.73 -2.12
N ASP A 110 -11.05 12.45 -2.33
CA ASP A 110 -10.21 11.35 -1.84
C ASP A 110 -8.82 11.36 -2.48
N ILE A 111 -8.72 11.60 -3.79
CA ILE A 111 -7.43 11.80 -4.49
C ILE A 111 -6.65 12.94 -3.83
N GLY A 112 -7.33 14.06 -3.53
CA GLY A 112 -6.71 15.19 -2.84
C GLY A 112 -6.17 14.84 -1.46
N GLU A 113 -6.92 14.08 -0.66
CA GLU A 113 -6.48 13.65 0.68
C GLU A 113 -5.34 12.62 0.62
N MET A 114 -5.40 11.68 -0.34
CA MET A 114 -4.31 10.74 -0.61
C MET A 114 -3.02 11.49 -0.95
N GLY A 115 -3.09 12.45 -1.90
CA GLY A 115 -1.94 13.27 -2.31
C GLY A 115 -1.36 14.08 -1.16
N LYS A 116 -2.21 14.73 -0.34
CA LYS A 116 -1.76 15.46 0.86
C LYS A 116 -1.04 14.57 1.86
N SER A 117 -1.57 13.37 2.10
CA SER A 117 -0.96 12.41 3.03
C SER A 117 0.43 11.99 2.57
N ILE A 118 0.59 11.69 1.30
CA ILE A 118 1.89 11.30 0.70
C ILE A 118 2.86 12.47 0.78
N LEU A 119 2.43 13.67 0.40
CA LEU A 119 3.27 14.86 0.40
C LEU A 119 3.75 15.23 1.82
N ALA A 120 2.84 15.18 2.80
CA ALA A 120 3.20 15.45 4.19
C ALA A 120 4.27 14.50 4.73
N GLU A 121 4.16 13.19 4.42
CA GLU A 121 5.19 12.22 4.84
C GLU A 121 6.49 12.38 4.05
N ALA A 122 6.41 12.77 2.77
CA ALA A 122 7.59 13.08 1.96
C ALA A 122 8.35 14.29 2.51
N GLU A 123 7.66 15.36 2.83
CA GLU A 123 8.27 16.54 3.47
C GLU A 123 8.88 16.25 4.83
N LYS A 124 8.21 15.43 5.64
CA LYS A 124 8.73 14.95 6.91
C LYS A 124 10.02 14.15 6.72
N THR A 125 10.02 13.21 5.78
CA THR A 125 11.19 12.40 5.44
C THR A 125 12.37 13.26 4.98
N GLN A 126 12.12 14.27 4.15
CA GLN A 126 13.17 15.20 3.71
C GLN A 126 13.73 16.06 4.86
N ARG A 127 12.89 16.46 5.81
CA ARG A 127 13.34 17.15 7.02
C ARG A 127 14.23 16.27 7.90
N GLU A 128 13.88 14.99 8.03
CA GLU A 128 14.60 14.03 8.89
C GLU A 128 15.90 13.52 8.25
N LYS A 129 15.89 13.23 6.95
CA LYS A 129 17.01 12.62 6.22
C LYS A 129 17.88 13.64 5.45
N GLY A 130 17.43 14.89 5.36
CA GLY A 130 18.08 15.97 4.61
C GLY A 130 17.57 16.12 3.18
N ALA A 131 17.78 17.30 2.60
CA ALA A 131 17.27 17.67 1.27
C ALA A 131 17.83 16.81 0.11
N ALA A 132 18.91 16.08 0.34
CA ALA A 132 19.50 15.16 -0.64
C ALA A 132 18.87 13.75 -0.62
N SER A 133 17.86 13.52 0.22
CA SER A 133 17.13 12.25 0.23
C SER A 133 16.27 12.11 -1.02
N HIS A 134 16.36 10.96 -1.68
CA HIS A 134 15.54 10.62 -2.83
C HIS A 134 14.37 9.74 -2.39
N ILE A 135 13.15 10.11 -2.77
CA ILE A 135 11.94 9.33 -2.46
C ILE A 135 11.47 8.67 -3.76
N THR A 136 11.40 7.34 -3.73
CA THR A 136 10.85 6.54 -4.82
C THR A 136 9.45 6.07 -4.44
N ILE A 137 8.47 6.31 -5.31
CA ILE A 137 7.08 5.88 -5.12
C ILE A 137 6.82 4.68 -6.00
N HIS A 138 6.39 3.59 -5.37
CA HIS A 138 5.92 2.37 -6.01
C HIS A 138 4.40 2.31 -5.90
N ALA A 139 3.69 1.92 -6.94
CA ALA A 139 2.24 1.82 -6.94
C ALA A 139 1.77 0.41 -7.31
N ASP A 140 0.98 -0.20 -6.42
CA ASP A 140 0.26 -1.44 -6.74
C ASP A 140 -1.09 -1.10 -7.37
N MET A 141 -1.23 -1.47 -8.64
CA MET A 141 -2.44 -1.23 -9.44
C MET A 141 -3.41 -2.43 -9.44
N THR A 142 -3.11 -3.48 -8.66
CA THR A 142 -3.87 -4.75 -8.70
C THR A 142 -5.01 -4.80 -7.70
N GLY A 143 -4.95 -4.01 -6.64
CA GLY A 143 -5.92 -3.99 -5.56
C GLY A 143 -7.07 -2.99 -5.73
N GLY A 144 -8.05 -3.06 -4.83
CA GLY A 144 -9.12 -2.08 -4.71
C GLY A 144 -10.33 -2.33 -5.61
N MET A 145 -11.24 -1.36 -5.61
CA MET A 145 -12.46 -1.34 -6.43
C MET A 145 -12.15 -0.87 -7.86
N ARG A 146 -13.13 -1.00 -8.77
CA ARG A 146 -12.98 -0.66 -10.21
C ARG A 146 -12.28 0.68 -10.50
N ASN A 147 -12.50 1.68 -9.65
CA ASN A 147 -11.97 3.03 -9.85
C ASN A 147 -10.60 3.24 -9.17
N ALA A 148 -10.11 2.27 -8.40
CA ALA A 148 -8.87 2.41 -7.63
C ALA A 148 -7.65 2.72 -8.50
N SER A 149 -7.51 2.02 -9.62
CA SER A 149 -6.41 2.26 -10.56
C SER A 149 -6.45 3.67 -11.17
N MET A 150 -7.65 4.19 -11.46
CA MET A 150 -7.80 5.56 -11.96
C MET A 150 -7.48 6.59 -10.88
N MET A 151 -7.91 6.35 -9.64
CA MET A 151 -7.57 7.19 -8.49
C MET A 151 -6.06 7.20 -8.25
N MET A 152 -5.40 6.05 -8.35
CA MET A 152 -3.95 5.94 -8.24
C MET A 152 -3.22 6.83 -9.25
N LEU A 153 -3.65 6.83 -10.51
CA LEU A 153 -3.08 7.70 -11.54
C LEU A 153 -3.30 9.19 -11.25
N GLY A 154 -4.39 9.55 -10.56
CA GLY A 154 -4.65 10.93 -10.15
C GLY A 154 -3.81 11.40 -8.95
N VAL A 155 -3.26 10.47 -8.17
CA VAL A 155 -2.42 10.75 -6.99
C VAL A 155 -0.94 10.88 -7.36
N MET A 156 -0.49 10.15 -8.38
CA MET A 156 0.90 10.16 -8.87
C MET A 156 1.21 11.38 -9.74
#